data_4cb53759cb8abc1af3ea30b29db6248a
#
_entry.id   4cb53759cb8abc1af3ea30b29db6248a
#
_cell.length_a   1.000
_cell.length_b   1.000
_cell.length_c   1.000
_cell.angle_alpha   90.00
_cell.angle_beta   90.00
_cell.angle_gamma   90.00
#
_symmetry.space_group_name_H-M   'P 1'
#
loop_
_entity.id
_entity.type
_entity.pdbx_description
1 polymer ?
#
loop_
_entity_poly.entity_id
_entity_poly.type
_entity_poly.pdbx_seq_one_letter_code
_entity_poly.pdbx_strand_id
1 'polypeptide(L)'
;MIYSSFIVFLFSSFLFSQSFSTKGQFWVGGLTGNDVPAGQSAFESTIGYIPTLSLSKNNSELSFIDFEWAYRLDRSYSGDSLVSNHKKNHRLWVRYSSEKIEARLGLQKIVFGPSQILRTLSWFDTIDLKDPTGQTDGVDAFRIKWFPSHSLSLWSWAIQNSQDTLSFGGRAELSSSFGEFGFTFHSDPSKT
;
A
#
# COMPACT_ATOMS: atom_id res chain seq x y z
N MET A 1 -28.43 -11.14 -19.86
CA MET A 1 -27.97 -12.48 -19.42
C MET A 1 -26.53 -12.84 -19.83
N ILE A 2 -25.93 -12.20 -20.84
CA ILE A 2 -24.57 -12.53 -21.34
C ILE A 2 -23.47 -12.05 -20.37
N TYR A 3 -23.67 -10.94 -19.67
CA TYR A 3 -22.68 -10.37 -18.74
C TYR A 3 -22.46 -11.19 -17.46
N SER A 4 -23.49 -11.88 -16.97
CA SER A 4 -23.41 -12.73 -15.77
C SER A 4 -22.55 -13.96 -16.02
N SER A 5 -22.62 -14.54 -17.21
CA SER A 5 -21.82 -15.71 -17.59
C SER A 5 -20.34 -15.38 -17.79
N PHE A 6 -20.03 -14.17 -18.25
CA PHE A 6 -18.64 -13.72 -18.42
C PHE A 6 -17.94 -13.47 -17.07
N ILE A 7 -18.66 -12.91 -16.09
CA ILE A 7 -18.16 -12.72 -14.72
C ILE A 7 -17.93 -14.07 -14.04
N VAL A 8 -18.82 -15.03 -14.19
CA VAL A 8 -18.66 -16.39 -13.63
C VAL A 8 -17.48 -17.11 -14.28
N PHE A 9 -17.24 -16.93 -15.58
CA PHE A 9 -16.11 -17.53 -16.30
C PHE A 9 -14.76 -16.90 -15.86
N LEU A 10 -14.72 -15.59 -15.66
CA LEU A 10 -13.55 -14.92 -15.08
C LEU A 10 -13.28 -15.41 -13.65
N PHE A 11 -14.31 -15.53 -12.82
CA PHE A 11 -14.19 -16.04 -11.47
C PHE A 11 -13.74 -17.50 -11.41
N SER A 12 -14.26 -18.36 -12.31
CA SER A 12 -13.85 -19.76 -12.39
C SER A 12 -12.40 -19.94 -12.86
N SER A 13 -11.89 -19.05 -13.71
CA SER A 13 -10.48 -19.05 -14.13
C SER A 13 -9.53 -18.67 -12.99
N PHE A 14 -9.99 -17.85 -12.04
CA PHE A 14 -9.24 -17.50 -10.84
C PHE A 14 -9.22 -18.61 -9.77
N LEU A 15 -10.20 -19.51 -9.77
CA LEU A 15 -10.26 -20.63 -8.83
C LEU A 15 -9.16 -21.70 -9.06
N PHE A 16 -8.47 -21.64 -10.19
CA PHE A 16 -7.26 -22.44 -10.45
C PHE A 16 -5.97 -21.71 -10.01
N SER A 17 -6.07 -20.65 -9.20
CA SER A 17 -4.92 -20.00 -8.58
C SER A 17 -4.21 -21.01 -7.67
N GLN A 18 -2.90 -21.11 -7.78
CA GLN A 18 -2.10 -22.03 -6.98
C GLN A 18 -2.04 -21.64 -5.50
N SER A 19 -2.32 -20.39 -5.16
CA SER A 19 -2.46 -19.98 -3.77
C SER A 19 -3.52 -18.89 -3.57
N PHE A 20 -4.33 -19.11 -2.56
CA PHE A 20 -5.29 -18.18 -2.02
C PHE A 20 -5.01 -18.00 -0.53
N SER A 21 -4.92 -16.76 -0.08
CA SER A 21 -4.65 -16.43 1.31
C SER A 21 -5.57 -15.33 1.79
N THR A 22 -6.11 -15.52 2.99
CA THR A 22 -6.83 -14.49 3.73
C THR A 22 -6.14 -14.22 5.04
N LYS A 23 -6.04 -12.97 5.42
CA LYS A 23 -5.51 -12.53 6.71
C LYS A 23 -6.22 -11.27 7.14
N GLY A 24 -6.07 -10.90 8.40
CA GLY A 24 -6.66 -9.67 8.90
C GLY A 24 -5.83 -9.10 10.04
N GLN A 25 -5.83 -7.79 10.13
CA GLN A 25 -5.25 -7.06 11.26
C GLN A 25 -6.40 -6.40 12.02
N PHE A 26 -6.56 -6.79 13.29
CA PHE A 26 -7.52 -6.19 14.21
C PHE A 26 -6.76 -5.39 15.27
N TRP A 27 -7.32 -4.25 15.68
CA TRP A 27 -6.80 -3.48 16.79
C TRP A 27 -7.92 -2.85 17.59
N VAL A 28 -7.63 -2.63 18.86
CA VAL A 28 -8.39 -1.83 19.78
C VAL A 28 -7.41 -1.04 20.63
N GLY A 29 -7.70 0.21 20.87
CA GLY A 29 -6.86 1.07 21.69
C GLY A 29 -7.70 2.04 22.50
N GLY A 30 -7.16 2.47 23.64
CA GLY A 30 -7.76 3.50 24.48
C GLY A 30 -6.66 4.37 25.08
N LEU A 31 -6.92 5.66 25.13
CA LEU A 31 -6.06 6.66 25.78
C LEU A 31 -6.90 7.36 26.85
N THR A 32 -6.32 7.56 28.01
CA THR A 32 -6.93 8.37 29.08
C THR A 32 -5.96 9.48 29.46
N GLY A 33 -6.47 10.68 29.64
CA GLY A 33 -5.71 11.85 30.06
C GLY A 33 -6.24 12.39 31.38
N ASN A 34 -5.33 12.87 32.25
CA ASN A 34 -5.62 13.73 33.36
C ASN A 34 -5.44 15.17 32.86
N ASP A 35 -6.18 16.11 33.38
CA ASP A 35 -6.08 17.55 33.04
C ASP A 35 -6.39 17.89 31.56
N VAL A 36 -7.41 17.26 31.00
CA VAL A 36 -7.88 17.61 29.64
C VAL A 36 -8.57 18.96 29.61
N PRO A 37 -8.40 19.73 28.52
CA PRO A 37 -9.08 21.01 28.33
C PRO A 37 -10.61 20.90 28.46
N ALA A 38 -11.26 21.95 28.92
CA ALA A 38 -12.71 21.99 29.06
C ALA A 38 -13.39 21.69 27.70
N GLY A 39 -14.34 20.76 27.68
CA GLY A 39 -15.06 20.34 26.49
C GLY A 39 -14.42 19.18 25.72
N GLN A 40 -13.28 18.67 26.15
CA GLN A 40 -12.68 17.44 25.62
C GLN A 40 -12.96 16.25 26.56
N SER A 41 -13.07 15.06 26.00
CA SER A 41 -13.20 13.84 26.80
C SER A 41 -11.85 13.41 27.34
N ALA A 42 -11.83 12.99 28.60
CA ALA A 42 -10.64 12.40 29.21
C ALA A 42 -10.32 10.99 28.67
N PHE A 43 -11.22 10.39 27.90
CA PHE A 43 -11.06 9.07 27.31
C PHE A 43 -11.27 9.10 25.80
N GLU A 44 -10.29 8.62 25.07
CA GLU A 44 -10.36 8.38 23.62
C GLU A 44 -10.18 6.89 23.35
N SER A 45 -10.95 6.36 22.41
CA SER A 45 -10.83 4.96 22.02
C SER A 45 -10.88 4.79 20.50
N THR A 46 -10.23 3.75 20.02
CA THR A 46 -10.25 3.37 18.62
C THR A 46 -10.42 1.87 18.48
N ILE A 47 -11.16 1.47 17.46
CA ILE A 47 -11.32 0.07 17.07
C ILE A 47 -11.28 -0.03 15.57
N GLY A 48 -10.62 -1.05 15.03
CA GLY A 48 -10.60 -1.23 13.59
C GLY A 48 -10.17 -2.62 13.15
N TYR A 49 -10.38 -2.87 11.87
CA TYR A 49 -10.06 -4.12 11.22
C TYR A 49 -9.68 -3.90 9.74
N ILE A 50 -8.63 -4.58 9.30
CA ILE A 50 -8.20 -4.61 7.90
C ILE A 50 -8.21 -6.07 7.42
N PRO A 51 -9.33 -6.57 6.87
CA PRO A 51 -9.31 -7.81 6.11
C PRO A 51 -8.44 -7.66 4.87
N THR A 52 -7.67 -8.68 4.56
CA THR A 52 -6.81 -8.75 3.38
C THR A 52 -7.03 -10.06 2.66
N LEU A 53 -7.25 -9.98 1.37
CA LEU A 53 -7.37 -11.09 0.42
C LEU A 53 -6.19 -11.05 -0.53
N SER A 54 -5.51 -12.16 -0.69
CA SER A 54 -4.39 -12.30 -1.62
C SER A 54 -4.58 -13.52 -2.51
N LEU A 55 -4.35 -13.35 -3.80
CA LEU A 55 -4.40 -14.39 -4.82
C LEU A 55 -3.06 -14.39 -5.55
N SER A 56 -2.49 -15.55 -5.78
CA SER A 56 -1.28 -15.69 -6.59
C SER A 56 -1.44 -16.83 -7.57
N LYS A 57 -1.01 -16.60 -8.80
CA LYS A 57 -1.04 -17.59 -9.87
C LYS A 57 0.30 -17.61 -10.59
N ASN A 58 0.93 -18.77 -10.65
CA ASN A 58 2.08 -18.97 -11.50
C ASN A 58 1.64 -19.00 -12.96
N ASN A 59 2.26 -18.17 -13.77
CA ASN A 59 2.06 -18.13 -15.23
C ASN A 59 3.08 -19.02 -15.95
N SER A 60 4.30 -19.12 -15.37
CA SER A 60 5.36 -20.04 -15.78
C SER A 60 6.24 -20.36 -14.58
N GLU A 61 7.29 -21.19 -14.74
CA GLU A 61 8.26 -21.48 -13.68
C GLU A 61 8.95 -20.22 -13.14
N LEU A 62 9.09 -19.18 -13.98
CA LEU A 62 9.83 -17.96 -13.69
C LEU A 62 8.95 -16.70 -13.65
N SER A 63 7.63 -16.86 -13.73
CA SER A 63 6.73 -15.70 -13.70
C SER A 63 5.42 -16.00 -12.99
N PHE A 64 4.91 -15.00 -12.27
CA PHE A 64 3.66 -15.11 -11.54
C PHE A 64 2.90 -13.78 -11.55
N ILE A 65 1.61 -13.89 -11.32
CA ILE A 65 0.69 -12.77 -11.16
C ILE A 65 0.09 -12.83 -9.77
N ASP A 66 0.16 -11.73 -9.04
CA ASP A 66 -0.47 -11.56 -7.74
C ASP A 66 -1.53 -10.47 -7.79
N PHE A 67 -2.52 -10.66 -6.95
CA PHE A 67 -3.55 -9.69 -6.63
C PHE A 67 -3.67 -9.57 -5.12
N GLU A 68 -3.82 -8.35 -4.61
CA GLU A 68 -4.14 -8.11 -3.20
C GLU A 68 -5.24 -7.07 -3.09
N TRP A 69 -6.21 -7.37 -2.25
CA TRP A 69 -7.23 -6.44 -1.81
C TRP A 69 -7.28 -6.41 -0.29
N ALA A 70 -7.14 -5.21 0.28
CA ALA A 70 -7.31 -4.95 1.69
C ALA A 70 -8.26 -3.78 1.89
N TYR A 71 -9.19 -3.91 2.80
CA TYR A 71 -10.20 -2.90 3.10
C TYR A 71 -10.08 -2.46 4.55
N ARG A 72 -9.97 -1.15 4.80
CA ARG A 72 -9.84 -0.60 6.14
C ARG A 72 -11.20 -0.17 6.65
N LEU A 73 -11.51 -0.64 7.85
CA LEU A 73 -12.69 -0.31 8.65
C LEU A 73 -12.21 0.14 10.03
N ASP A 74 -12.37 1.42 10.37
CA ASP A 74 -12.03 1.89 11.72
C ASP A 74 -12.96 2.99 12.20
N ARG A 75 -13.09 3.05 13.53
CA ARG A 75 -13.84 4.07 14.24
C ARG A 75 -13.04 4.58 15.43
N SER A 76 -13.08 5.89 15.65
CA SER A 76 -12.50 6.51 16.83
C SER A 76 -13.55 7.31 17.56
N TYR A 77 -13.49 7.27 18.86
CA TYR A 77 -14.42 7.92 19.77
C TYR A 77 -13.68 8.84 20.72
N SER A 78 -14.31 9.95 21.11
CA SER A 78 -13.92 10.81 22.22
C SER A 78 -15.06 10.81 23.24
N GLY A 79 -14.88 10.07 24.34
CA GLY A 79 -15.98 9.65 25.19
C GLY A 79 -17.01 8.83 24.40
N ASP A 80 -18.27 9.24 24.44
CA ASP A 80 -19.37 8.60 23.72
C ASP A 80 -19.56 9.14 22.29
N SER A 81 -18.78 10.15 21.90
CA SER A 81 -18.93 10.81 20.60
C SER A 81 -18.04 10.16 19.54
N LEU A 82 -18.64 9.77 18.40
CA LEU A 82 -17.92 9.28 17.24
C LEU A 82 -17.15 10.44 16.57
N VAL A 83 -15.82 10.39 16.58
CA VAL A 83 -14.94 11.40 16.00
C VAL A 83 -14.58 11.08 14.56
N SER A 84 -14.30 9.81 14.28
CA SER A 84 -13.99 9.37 12.91
C SER A 84 -14.56 8.00 12.59
N ASN A 85 -14.89 7.79 11.31
CA ASN A 85 -15.37 6.52 10.77
C ASN A 85 -14.81 6.35 9.36
N HIS A 86 -13.71 5.58 9.25
CA HIS A 86 -13.06 5.34 7.97
C HIS A 86 -13.52 4.00 7.39
N LYS A 87 -13.90 4.06 6.12
CA LYS A 87 -14.27 2.90 5.30
C LYS A 87 -13.67 3.11 3.92
N LYS A 88 -12.49 2.54 3.67
CA LYS A 88 -11.76 2.78 2.42
C LYS A 88 -10.95 1.56 1.99
N ASN A 89 -10.68 1.47 0.70
CA ASN A 89 -9.66 0.55 0.22
C ASN A 89 -8.31 0.94 0.83
N HIS A 90 -7.63 -0.01 1.44
CA HIS A 90 -6.32 0.17 2.03
C HIS A 90 -5.23 -0.27 1.07
N ARG A 91 -5.50 -1.37 0.31
CA ARG A 91 -4.69 -1.88 -0.80
C ARG A 91 -5.65 -2.45 -1.85
N LEU A 92 -5.32 -2.23 -3.10
CA LEU A 92 -6.03 -2.82 -4.24
C LEU A 92 -5.10 -2.78 -5.45
N TRP A 93 -4.34 -3.83 -5.66
CA TRP A 93 -3.35 -3.84 -6.73
C TRP A 93 -3.21 -5.22 -7.36
N VAL A 94 -2.72 -5.20 -8.60
CA VAL A 94 -2.25 -6.37 -9.33
C VAL A 94 -0.76 -6.23 -9.63
N ARG A 95 -0.01 -7.33 -9.54
CA ARG A 95 1.42 -7.40 -9.83
C ARG A 95 1.71 -8.54 -10.78
N TYR A 96 2.51 -8.26 -11.78
CA TYR A 96 3.22 -9.24 -12.59
C TYR A 96 4.69 -9.24 -12.18
N SER A 97 5.26 -10.42 -11.98
CA SER A 97 6.68 -10.59 -11.64
C SER A 97 7.30 -11.66 -12.52
N SER A 98 8.51 -11.38 -12.98
CA SER A 98 9.41 -12.30 -13.67
C SER A 98 10.84 -12.10 -13.15
N GLU A 99 11.80 -12.88 -13.63
CA GLU A 99 13.22 -12.73 -13.23
C GLU A 99 13.77 -11.31 -13.43
N LYS A 100 13.33 -10.63 -14.50
CA LYS A 100 13.91 -9.34 -14.90
C LYS A 100 12.97 -8.16 -14.71
N ILE A 101 11.67 -8.39 -14.53
CA ILE A 101 10.69 -7.30 -14.49
C ILE A 101 9.65 -7.60 -13.40
N GLU A 102 9.37 -6.58 -12.59
CA GLU A 102 8.17 -6.52 -11.75
C GLU A 102 7.35 -5.29 -12.18
N ALA A 103 6.10 -5.47 -12.50
CA ALA A 103 5.15 -4.38 -12.77
C ALA A 103 3.97 -4.48 -11.81
N ARG A 104 3.57 -3.35 -11.20
CA ARG A 104 2.45 -3.28 -10.26
C ARG A 104 1.56 -2.09 -10.59
N LEU A 105 0.24 -2.32 -10.60
CA LEU A 105 -0.77 -1.31 -10.87
C LEU A 105 -1.82 -1.30 -9.75
N GLY A 106 -2.27 -0.12 -9.34
CA GLY A 106 -3.35 0.13 -8.40
C GLY A 106 -2.90 0.75 -7.09
N LEU A 107 -3.80 0.73 -6.09
CA LEU A 107 -3.59 1.30 -4.77
C LEU A 107 -2.56 0.48 -3.99
N GLN A 108 -1.34 0.98 -3.90
CA GLN A 108 -0.19 0.27 -3.37
C GLN A 108 0.67 1.13 -2.46
N LYS A 109 1.45 0.49 -1.59
CA LYS A 109 2.48 1.14 -0.80
C LYS A 109 3.76 1.28 -1.63
N ILE A 110 4.32 2.49 -1.68
CA ILE A 110 5.63 2.77 -2.26
C ILE A 110 6.51 3.37 -1.18
N VAL A 111 7.52 2.61 -0.74
CA VAL A 111 8.42 2.98 0.37
C VAL A 111 9.85 2.76 -0.08
N PHE A 112 10.73 3.67 0.30
CA PHE A 112 12.15 3.62 0.03
C PHE A 112 12.96 3.56 1.32
N GLY A 113 13.89 2.61 1.38
CA GLY A 113 14.83 2.43 2.47
C GLY A 113 14.25 1.75 3.72
N PRO A 114 15.12 1.29 4.62
CA PRO A 114 14.77 0.55 5.83
C PRO A 114 14.34 1.45 7.00
N SER A 115 14.59 2.76 6.92
CA SER A 115 14.32 3.67 8.03
C SER A 115 12.82 3.88 8.23
N GLN A 116 12.36 3.71 9.46
CA GLN A 116 10.95 3.91 9.83
C GLN A 116 10.69 5.31 10.40
N ILE A 117 11.69 5.94 11.02
CA ILE A 117 11.53 7.21 11.74
C ILE A 117 12.12 8.38 10.95
N LEU A 118 13.35 8.24 10.46
CA LEU A 118 14.02 9.29 9.66
C LEU A 118 13.92 8.94 8.18
N ARG A 119 12.80 9.31 7.56
CA ARG A 119 12.51 9.03 6.15
C ARG A 119 12.78 10.27 5.30
N THR A 120 13.96 10.35 4.76
CA THR A 120 14.33 11.43 3.84
C THR A 120 13.61 11.37 2.48
N LEU A 121 13.02 10.21 2.14
CA LEU A 121 12.35 9.95 0.87
C LEU A 121 10.88 9.54 1.07
N SER A 122 10.17 10.20 2.00
CA SER A 122 8.75 9.93 2.29
C SER A 122 7.79 10.76 1.42
N TRP A 123 7.97 10.72 0.10
CA TRP A 123 7.12 11.51 -0.80
C TRP A 123 5.69 11.00 -0.90
N PHE A 124 5.47 9.70 -0.69
CA PHE A 124 4.19 9.03 -0.93
C PHE A 124 3.63 8.30 0.28
N ASP A 125 4.41 8.17 1.36
CA ASP A 125 4.03 7.39 2.51
C ASP A 125 4.10 8.25 3.78
N THR A 126 3.04 8.99 4.01
CA THR A 126 2.87 9.68 5.28
C THR A 126 2.48 8.66 6.34
N ILE A 127 3.28 8.54 7.41
CA ILE A 127 2.90 7.77 8.59
C ILE A 127 2.12 8.71 9.50
N ASP A 128 0.90 8.35 9.78
CA ASP A 128 0.19 8.93 10.92
C ASP A 128 0.70 8.25 12.20
N LEU A 129 1.42 8.99 13.03
CA LEU A 129 1.95 8.47 14.31
C LEU A 129 0.85 8.13 15.31
N LYS A 130 -0.37 8.63 15.09
CA LYS A 130 -1.56 8.29 15.89
C LYS A 130 -2.25 7.02 15.39
N ASP A 131 -1.89 6.54 14.19
CA ASP A 131 -2.46 5.32 13.65
C ASP A 131 -1.89 4.11 14.37
N PRO A 132 -2.72 3.35 15.12
CA PRO A 132 -2.26 2.19 15.88
C PRO A 132 -1.73 1.05 15.01
N THR A 133 -1.99 1.07 13.69
CA THR A 133 -1.47 0.05 12.78
C THR A 133 -0.03 0.32 12.35
N GLY A 134 0.47 1.55 12.48
CA GLY A 134 1.76 1.98 11.97
C GLY A 134 1.90 1.84 10.46
N GLN A 135 0.79 1.71 9.75
CA GLN A 135 0.77 1.54 8.31
C GLN A 135 0.50 2.87 7.61
N THR A 136 1.15 3.04 6.46
CA THR A 136 0.90 4.18 5.59
C THR A 136 -0.31 3.92 4.68
N ASP A 137 -1.01 4.96 4.30
CA ASP A 137 -1.97 4.90 3.21
C ASP A 137 -1.26 4.51 1.90
N GLY A 138 -2.01 3.88 1.00
CA GLY A 138 -1.52 3.58 -0.33
C GLY A 138 -1.64 4.79 -1.26
N VAL A 139 -0.97 4.69 -2.40
CA VAL A 139 -1.11 5.61 -3.53
C VAL A 139 -1.55 4.85 -4.76
N ASP A 140 -2.43 5.45 -5.57
CA ASP A 140 -2.80 4.90 -6.86
C ASP A 140 -1.65 5.13 -7.84
N ALA A 141 -1.01 4.04 -8.25
CA ALA A 141 0.20 4.11 -9.02
C ALA A 141 0.35 2.94 -10.01
N PHE A 142 1.02 3.23 -11.10
CA PHE A 142 1.71 2.23 -11.90
C PHE A 142 3.20 2.28 -11.55
N ARG A 143 3.80 1.15 -11.20
CA ARG A 143 5.23 1.02 -10.89
C ARG A 143 5.81 -0.14 -11.67
N ILE A 144 6.95 0.09 -12.27
CA ILE A 144 7.76 -0.95 -12.91
C ILE A 144 9.16 -0.97 -12.29
N LYS A 145 9.69 -2.17 -12.07
CA LYS A 145 11.08 -2.42 -11.71
C LYS A 145 11.70 -3.29 -12.78
N TRP A 146 12.88 -2.93 -13.19
CA TRP A 146 13.69 -3.71 -14.11
C TRP A 146 15.01 -4.09 -13.44
N PHE A 147 15.38 -5.34 -13.55
CA PHE A 147 16.60 -5.92 -12.99
C PHE A 147 17.56 -6.34 -14.12
N PRO A 148 18.34 -5.39 -14.69
CA PRO A 148 19.29 -5.69 -15.76
C PRO A 148 20.36 -6.69 -15.34
N SER A 149 20.77 -6.65 -14.07
CA SER A 149 21.71 -7.58 -13.45
C SER A 149 21.34 -7.81 -11.98
N HIS A 150 22.03 -8.74 -11.33
CA HIS A 150 21.84 -9.01 -9.89
C HIS A 150 22.24 -7.83 -8.99
N SER A 151 23.11 -6.93 -9.48
CA SER A 151 23.62 -5.78 -8.73
C SER A 151 22.91 -4.46 -9.08
N LEU A 152 22.09 -4.41 -10.12
CA LEU A 152 21.44 -3.19 -10.59
C LEU A 152 19.93 -3.36 -10.66
N SER A 153 19.18 -2.47 -10.01
CA SER A 153 17.75 -2.34 -10.18
C SER A 153 17.35 -0.93 -10.60
N LEU A 154 16.44 -0.84 -11.55
CA LEU A 154 15.89 0.41 -12.06
C LEU A 154 14.39 0.42 -11.84
N TRP A 155 13.88 1.47 -11.21
CA TRP A 155 12.47 1.65 -10.91
C TRP A 155 11.94 2.85 -11.65
N SER A 156 10.70 2.77 -12.08
CA SER A 156 9.94 3.93 -12.56
C SER A 156 8.51 3.84 -12.05
N TRP A 157 7.90 4.99 -11.82
CA TRP A 157 6.51 5.07 -11.37
C TRP A 157 5.79 6.28 -11.93
N ALA A 158 4.49 6.12 -12.10
CA ALA A 158 3.52 7.18 -12.32
C ALA A 158 2.48 7.08 -11.19
N ILE A 159 2.22 8.17 -10.50
CA ILE A 159 1.31 8.24 -9.36
C ILE A 159 0.23 9.26 -9.68
N GLN A 160 -1.03 8.87 -9.46
CA GLN A 160 -2.16 9.78 -9.50
C GLN A 160 -2.28 10.42 -8.11
N ASN A 161 -2.22 11.74 -8.06
CA ASN A 161 -2.39 12.48 -6.82
C ASN A 161 -3.88 12.83 -6.58
N SER A 162 -4.18 13.39 -5.42
CA SER A 162 -5.54 13.80 -5.01
C SER A 162 -6.18 14.90 -5.88
N GLN A 163 -5.40 15.53 -6.76
CA GLN A 163 -5.86 16.57 -7.69
C GLN A 163 -6.01 16.04 -9.12
N ASP A 164 -6.07 14.71 -9.29
CA ASP A 164 -6.12 14.01 -10.59
C ASP A 164 -4.95 14.34 -11.54
N THR A 165 -3.85 14.84 -10.99
CA THR A 165 -2.63 15.06 -11.76
C THR A 165 -1.69 13.85 -11.61
N LEU A 166 -0.90 13.57 -12.66
CA LEU A 166 0.08 12.51 -12.65
C LEU A 166 1.45 13.08 -12.26
N SER A 167 2.07 12.44 -11.28
CA SER A 167 3.45 12.67 -10.89
C SER A 167 4.32 11.47 -11.28
N PHE A 168 5.56 11.73 -11.67
CA PHE A 168 6.46 10.72 -12.21
C PHE A 168 7.77 10.70 -11.44
N GLY A 169 8.37 9.54 -11.38
CA GLY A 169 9.68 9.40 -10.77
C GLY A 169 10.39 8.11 -11.14
N GLY A 170 11.61 8.02 -10.66
CA GLY A 170 12.44 6.86 -10.85
C GLY A 170 13.50 6.71 -9.78
N ARG A 171 14.05 5.51 -9.69
CA ARG A 171 15.11 5.15 -8.77
C ARG A 171 16.07 4.16 -9.43
N ALA A 172 17.37 4.39 -9.30
CA ALA A 172 18.41 3.43 -9.62
C ALA A 172 19.06 2.97 -8.31
N GLU A 173 19.25 1.67 -8.15
CA GLU A 173 19.93 1.06 -7.01
C GLU A 173 21.05 0.18 -7.52
N LEU A 174 22.25 0.38 -6.98
CA LEU A 174 23.45 -0.37 -7.28
C LEU A 174 23.99 -1.01 -5.99
N SER A 175 24.10 -2.33 -5.98
CA SER A 175 24.78 -3.09 -4.93
C SER A 175 26.20 -3.41 -5.37
N SER A 176 27.18 -3.07 -4.55
CA SER A 176 28.60 -3.32 -4.79
C SER A 176 29.27 -3.88 -3.55
N SER A 177 30.53 -4.31 -3.67
CA SER A 177 31.36 -4.74 -2.52
C SER A 177 31.63 -3.64 -1.51
N PHE A 178 31.45 -2.37 -1.88
CA PHE A 178 31.63 -1.21 -1.00
C PHE A 178 30.34 -0.74 -0.33
N GLY A 179 29.17 -1.29 -0.73
CA GLY A 179 27.87 -0.91 -0.17
C GLY A 179 26.79 -0.77 -1.22
N GLU A 180 25.64 -0.29 -0.76
CA GLU A 180 24.45 -0.04 -1.58
C GLU A 180 24.31 1.45 -1.87
N PHE A 181 24.12 1.79 -3.14
CA PHE A 181 23.95 3.16 -3.60
C PHE A 181 22.57 3.28 -4.26
N GLY A 182 21.85 4.34 -3.92
CA GLY A 182 20.54 4.63 -4.48
C GLY A 182 20.45 6.09 -4.94
N PHE A 183 20.05 6.28 -6.19
CA PHE A 183 19.67 7.58 -6.72
C PHE A 183 18.19 7.62 -7.01
N THR A 184 17.47 8.63 -6.51
CA THR A 184 16.03 8.75 -6.65
C THR A 184 15.66 10.16 -7.08
N PHE A 185 14.71 10.26 -8.03
CA PHE A 185 14.11 11.53 -8.41
C PHE A 185 12.60 11.41 -8.47
N HIS A 186 11.90 12.51 -8.24
CA HIS A 186 10.46 12.61 -8.35
C HIS A 186 10.06 14.03 -8.78
N SER A 187 9.15 14.11 -9.72
CA SER A 187 8.54 15.36 -10.18
C SER A 187 7.05 15.33 -9.89
N ASP A 188 6.61 16.26 -9.06
CA ASP A 188 5.20 16.42 -8.70
C ASP A 188 4.72 17.80 -9.19
N PRO A 189 3.94 17.85 -10.29
CA PRO A 189 3.46 19.11 -10.84
C PRO A 189 2.54 19.90 -9.90
N SER A 190 1.98 19.27 -8.87
CA SER A 190 1.12 19.95 -7.90
C SER A 190 1.88 20.75 -6.85
N LYS A 191 3.20 20.63 -6.82
CA LYS A 191 4.08 21.28 -5.82
C LYS A 191 4.99 22.36 -6.43
N THR A 192 4.76 22.74 -7.69
CA THR A 192 5.47 23.83 -8.37
C THR A 192 4.76 25.17 -8.21
#